data_002b96a11ede8df46f8470db7874b772
#
_entry.id   002b96a11ede8df46f8470db7874b772
#
_cell.length_a   1.000
_cell.length_b   1.000
_cell.length_c   1.000
_cell.angle_alpha   90.00
_cell.angle_beta   90.00
_cell.angle_gamma   90.00
#
_symmetry.space_group_name_H-M   'P 1'
#
loop_
_entity.id
_entity.type
_entity.pdbx_description
1 polymer ?
#
loop_
_entity_poly.entity_id
_entity_poly.type
_entity_poly.pdbx_seq_one_letter_code
_entity_poly.pdbx_strand_id
1 'polypeptide(L)'
;MSDRRRATLILSALLVTFLVVRLALWRSPDSDFDIAGYNIHHLFPGVLLATVAGIPLVLRPGRSRVLDAACLVFGAGLALALDEVVYLIATDGTNASYLLPVSFWGGVVVVGLGAAWVLVVGWGGRGRGAGRDEPGAPAGSDGDG
;
A
#
# COMPACT_ATOMS: atom_id res chain seq x y z
N MET A 1 -10.22 -4.66 13.59
CA MET A 1 -8.74 -4.63 13.49
C MET A 1 -8.36 -3.19 13.65
N SER A 2 -7.33 -2.85 14.44
CA SER A 2 -6.89 -1.45 14.49
C SER A 2 -6.30 -1.08 13.12
N ASP A 3 -6.59 0.12 12.65
CA ASP A 3 -6.08 0.63 11.36
C ASP A 3 -4.56 0.54 11.29
N ARG A 4 -3.88 0.67 12.43
CA ARG A 4 -2.44 0.48 12.56
C ARG A 4 -1.95 -0.90 12.14
N ARG A 5 -2.63 -1.98 12.55
CA ARG A 5 -2.21 -3.32 12.16
C ARG A 5 -2.33 -3.50 10.64
N ARG A 6 -3.42 -3.02 10.03
CA ARG A 6 -3.57 -3.05 8.57
C ARG A 6 -2.46 -2.25 7.90
N ALA A 7 -2.24 -1.03 8.35
CA ALA A 7 -1.18 -0.17 7.84
C ALA A 7 0.21 -0.81 8.01
N THR A 8 0.51 -1.45 9.15
CA THR A 8 1.78 -2.17 9.35
C THR A 8 1.94 -3.31 8.35
N LEU A 9 0.91 -4.13 8.14
CA LEU A 9 0.98 -5.26 7.20
C LEU A 9 1.18 -4.75 5.76
N ILE A 10 0.42 -3.74 5.33
CA ILE A 10 0.55 -3.13 4.00
C ILE A 10 1.95 -2.53 3.83
N LEU A 11 2.42 -1.75 4.80
CA LEU A 11 3.72 -1.10 4.76
C LEU A 11 4.86 -2.11 4.72
N SER A 12 4.80 -3.15 5.57
CA SER A 12 5.82 -4.21 5.58
C SER A 12 5.90 -4.93 4.24
N ALA A 13 4.76 -5.32 3.68
CA ALA A 13 4.71 -5.98 2.38
C ALA A 13 5.21 -5.07 1.25
N LEU A 14 4.80 -3.79 1.25
CA LEU A 14 5.24 -2.81 0.28
C LEU A 14 6.77 -2.65 0.28
N LEU A 15 7.37 -2.42 1.44
CA LEU A 15 8.82 -2.21 1.56
C LEU A 15 9.61 -3.48 1.23
N VAL A 16 9.18 -4.64 1.74
CA VAL A 16 9.86 -5.92 1.48
C VAL A 16 9.79 -6.27 -0.01
N THR A 17 8.62 -6.14 -0.63
CA THR A 17 8.47 -6.44 -2.06
C THR A 17 9.30 -5.49 -2.92
N PHE A 18 9.30 -4.18 -2.64
CA PHE A 18 10.15 -3.23 -3.33
C PHE A 18 11.63 -3.61 -3.27
N LEU A 19 12.14 -3.93 -2.07
CA LEU A 19 13.53 -4.34 -1.89
C LEU A 19 13.86 -5.63 -2.64
N VAL A 20 12.98 -6.63 -2.56
CA VAL A 20 13.17 -7.93 -3.24
C VAL A 20 13.20 -7.74 -4.75
N VAL A 21 12.28 -6.97 -5.32
CA VAL A 21 12.22 -6.70 -6.77
C VAL A 21 13.48 -5.97 -7.22
N ARG A 22 13.89 -4.92 -6.52
CA ARG A 22 15.11 -4.16 -6.87
C ARG A 22 16.38 -5.02 -6.76
N LEU A 23 16.47 -5.88 -5.76
CA LEU A 23 17.58 -6.80 -5.61
C LEU A 23 17.59 -7.87 -6.72
N ALA A 24 16.44 -8.38 -7.10
CA ALA A 24 16.29 -9.34 -8.18
C ALA A 24 16.73 -8.73 -9.53
N LEU A 25 16.24 -7.54 -9.86
CA LEU A 25 16.60 -6.81 -11.07
C LEU A 25 18.10 -6.44 -11.11
N TRP A 26 18.67 -6.09 -9.98
CA TRP A 26 20.12 -5.82 -9.89
C TRP A 26 20.96 -7.06 -10.16
N ARG A 27 20.47 -8.26 -9.77
CA ARG A 27 21.18 -9.53 -10.00
C ARG A 27 20.95 -10.12 -11.38
N SER A 28 19.80 -9.87 -11.95
CA SER A 28 19.38 -10.47 -13.24
C SER A 28 18.59 -9.44 -14.04
N PRO A 29 19.27 -8.43 -14.60
CA PRO A 29 18.61 -7.33 -15.35
C PRO A 29 17.90 -7.81 -16.62
N ASP A 30 18.32 -8.94 -17.18
CA ASP A 30 17.74 -9.54 -18.39
C ASP A 30 16.64 -10.58 -18.12
N SER A 31 16.17 -10.68 -16.87
CA SER A 31 15.07 -11.58 -16.53
C SER A 31 13.72 -10.97 -16.90
N ASP A 32 13.30 -11.21 -18.14
CA ASP A 32 12.00 -10.81 -18.64
C ASP A 32 10.90 -11.78 -18.19
N PHE A 33 9.76 -11.26 -17.78
CA PHE A 33 8.53 -12.02 -17.68
C PHE A 33 7.84 -12.04 -19.04
N ASP A 34 8.41 -12.80 -19.96
CA ASP A 34 7.81 -13.00 -21.27
C ASP A 34 6.71 -14.06 -21.21
N ILE A 35 5.47 -13.64 -21.44
CA ILE A 35 4.35 -14.57 -21.64
C ILE A 35 3.87 -14.44 -23.08
N ALA A 36 3.97 -15.51 -23.85
CA ALA A 36 3.55 -15.58 -25.26
C ALA A 36 4.18 -14.50 -26.17
N GLY A 37 5.43 -14.12 -25.90
CA GLY A 37 6.16 -13.10 -26.66
C GLY A 37 5.84 -11.65 -26.28
N TYR A 38 5.09 -11.45 -25.19
CA TYR A 38 4.85 -10.12 -24.61
C TYR A 38 5.66 -9.96 -23.33
N ASN A 39 6.48 -8.91 -23.26
CA ASN A 39 7.12 -8.50 -22.02
C ASN A 39 6.05 -7.94 -21.06
N ILE A 40 5.73 -8.70 -20.02
CA ILE A 40 4.73 -8.30 -19.03
C ILE A 40 5.45 -7.54 -17.94
N HIS A 41 5.31 -6.24 -17.98
CA HIS A 41 5.76 -5.35 -16.94
C HIS A 41 5.07 -5.67 -15.60
N HIS A 42 5.81 -5.69 -14.51
CA HIS A 42 5.27 -6.02 -13.18
C HIS A 42 4.26 -5.00 -12.64
N LEU A 43 4.10 -3.86 -13.30
CA LEU A 43 2.98 -2.95 -13.05
C LEU A 43 1.63 -3.65 -13.22
N PHE A 44 1.44 -4.45 -14.28
CA PHE A 44 0.17 -5.11 -14.53
C PHE A 44 -0.20 -6.14 -13.45
N PRO A 45 0.65 -7.13 -13.10
CA PRO A 45 0.38 -7.99 -11.97
C PRO A 45 0.27 -7.22 -10.65
N GLY A 46 1.02 -6.12 -10.48
CA GLY A 46 0.90 -5.24 -9.31
C GLY A 46 -0.50 -4.65 -9.16
N VAL A 47 -1.05 -4.06 -10.23
CA VAL A 47 -2.41 -3.51 -10.25
C VAL A 47 -3.45 -4.61 -10.03
N LEU A 48 -3.29 -5.78 -10.65
CA LEU A 48 -4.20 -6.91 -10.48
C LEU A 48 -4.22 -7.40 -9.02
N LEU A 49 -3.05 -7.59 -8.41
CA LEU A 49 -2.94 -8.00 -7.01
C LEU A 49 -3.56 -6.96 -6.07
N ALA A 50 -3.27 -5.67 -6.28
CA ALA A 50 -3.85 -4.60 -5.49
C ALA A 50 -5.37 -4.55 -5.63
N THR A 51 -5.91 -4.76 -6.83
CA THR A 51 -7.35 -4.78 -7.08
C THR A 51 -8.02 -5.96 -6.37
N VAL A 52 -7.53 -7.19 -6.59
CA VAL A 52 -8.10 -8.40 -5.98
C VAL A 52 -8.04 -8.34 -4.46
N ALA A 53 -6.94 -7.85 -3.89
CA ALA A 53 -6.79 -7.72 -2.45
C ALA A 53 -7.54 -6.51 -1.87
N GLY A 54 -7.66 -5.42 -2.61
CA GLY A 54 -8.35 -4.20 -2.19
C GLY A 54 -9.84 -4.39 -1.99
N ILE A 55 -10.49 -5.17 -2.86
CA ILE A 55 -11.94 -5.45 -2.78
C ILE A 55 -12.35 -5.98 -1.40
N PRO A 56 -11.79 -7.09 -0.86
CA PRO A 56 -12.16 -7.57 0.47
C PRO A 56 -11.79 -6.61 1.60
N LEU A 57 -10.75 -5.78 1.43
CA LEU A 57 -10.38 -4.79 2.44
C LEU A 57 -11.41 -3.66 2.56
N VAL A 58 -12.06 -3.30 1.45
CA VAL A 58 -13.13 -2.28 1.43
C VAL A 58 -14.47 -2.86 1.86
N LEU A 59 -14.81 -4.07 1.39
CA LEU A 59 -16.15 -4.63 1.58
C LEU A 59 -16.33 -5.39 2.91
N ARG A 60 -15.24 -5.85 3.55
CA ARG A 60 -15.34 -6.65 4.79
C ARG A 60 -14.81 -5.89 6.00
N PRO A 61 -15.69 -5.49 6.94
CA PRO A 61 -15.26 -4.96 8.22
C PRO A 61 -14.73 -6.09 9.13
N GLY A 62 -14.00 -5.71 10.17
CA GLY A 62 -13.57 -6.64 11.20
C GLY A 62 -12.15 -7.17 11.02
N ARG A 63 -11.90 -8.36 11.62
CA ARG A 63 -10.58 -8.99 11.67
C ARG A 63 -10.68 -10.46 11.29
N SER A 64 -9.88 -10.87 10.30
CA SER A 64 -9.74 -12.26 9.91
C SER A 64 -8.37 -12.50 9.28
N ARG A 65 -7.93 -13.76 9.23
CA ARG A 65 -6.69 -14.15 8.54
C ARG A 65 -6.74 -13.79 7.04
N VAL A 66 -7.92 -13.86 6.45
CA VAL A 66 -8.13 -13.48 5.04
C VAL A 66 -7.84 -12.00 4.83
N LEU A 67 -8.29 -11.11 5.75
CA LEU A 67 -8.01 -9.68 5.67
C LEU A 67 -6.54 -9.35 5.96
N ASP A 68 -5.88 -10.11 6.84
CA ASP A 68 -4.43 -9.96 7.05
C ASP A 68 -3.66 -10.35 5.76
N ALA A 69 -4.02 -11.47 5.13
CA ALA A 69 -3.45 -11.86 3.85
C ALA A 69 -3.73 -10.84 2.75
N ALA A 70 -4.96 -10.31 2.68
CA ALA A 70 -5.31 -9.25 1.73
C ALA A 70 -4.46 -7.97 1.94
N CYS A 71 -4.15 -7.58 3.19
CA CYS A 71 -3.25 -6.45 3.46
C CYS A 71 -1.85 -6.71 2.89
N LEU A 72 -1.31 -7.92 3.06
CA LEU A 72 0.01 -8.28 2.53
C LEU A 72 0.03 -8.28 1.01
N VAL A 73 -0.97 -8.91 0.37
CA VAL A 73 -1.09 -8.96 -1.10
C VAL A 73 -1.30 -7.55 -1.68
N PHE A 74 -2.11 -6.72 -1.02
CA PHE A 74 -2.33 -5.34 -1.42
C PHE A 74 -1.03 -4.51 -1.37
N GLY A 75 -0.27 -4.63 -0.27
CA GLY A 75 1.03 -3.94 -0.13
C GLY A 75 2.05 -4.38 -1.18
N ALA A 76 2.11 -5.69 -1.46
CA ALA A 76 2.97 -6.24 -2.51
C ALA A 76 2.56 -5.74 -3.90
N GLY A 77 1.26 -5.74 -4.20
CA GLY A 77 0.73 -5.21 -5.46
C GLY A 77 1.03 -3.72 -5.65
N LEU A 78 0.89 -2.92 -4.59
CA LEU A 78 1.27 -1.51 -4.62
C LEU A 78 2.77 -1.33 -4.90
N ALA A 79 3.63 -2.14 -4.27
CA ALA A 79 5.07 -2.04 -4.49
C ALA A 79 5.44 -2.28 -5.96
N LEU A 80 4.91 -3.35 -6.57
CA LEU A 80 5.13 -3.68 -7.97
C LEU A 80 4.65 -2.57 -8.91
N ALA A 81 3.46 -2.04 -8.65
CA ALA A 81 2.88 -0.99 -9.48
C ALA A 81 3.66 0.33 -9.35
N LEU A 82 3.95 0.77 -8.12
CA LEU A 82 4.60 2.06 -7.86
C LEU A 82 6.07 2.07 -8.30
N ASP A 83 6.78 0.94 -8.18
CA ASP A 83 8.16 0.83 -8.61
C ASP A 83 8.34 1.08 -10.11
N GLU A 84 7.38 0.67 -10.91
CA GLU A 84 7.48 0.71 -12.38
C GLU A 84 6.89 1.98 -13.00
N VAL A 85 6.07 2.73 -12.28
CA VAL A 85 5.42 3.94 -12.82
C VAL A 85 6.42 4.93 -13.41
N VAL A 86 7.49 5.27 -12.68
CA VAL A 86 8.48 6.26 -13.17
C VAL A 86 9.32 5.68 -14.29
N TYR A 87 9.67 4.40 -14.21
CA TYR A 87 10.38 3.71 -15.28
C TYR A 87 9.61 3.80 -16.60
N LEU A 88 8.32 3.49 -16.61
CA LEU A 88 7.49 3.52 -17.83
C LEU A 88 7.25 4.94 -18.39
N ILE A 89 7.22 5.95 -17.52
CA ILE A 89 6.96 7.34 -17.93
C ILE A 89 8.24 8.05 -18.38
N ALA A 90 9.36 7.76 -17.72
CA ALA A 90 10.59 8.56 -17.87
C ALA A 90 11.69 7.86 -18.68
N THR A 91 11.45 6.63 -19.16
CA THR A 91 12.44 5.86 -19.95
C THR A 91 11.84 5.32 -21.25
N ASP A 92 12.66 4.69 -22.07
CA ASP A 92 12.23 4.03 -23.30
C ASP A 92 11.62 2.63 -23.10
N GLY A 93 11.48 2.18 -21.85
CA GLY A 93 10.88 0.89 -21.53
C GLY A 93 11.75 -0.32 -21.81
N THR A 94 13.05 -0.14 -22.08
CA THR A 94 14.00 -1.24 -22.30
C THR A 94 14.57 -1.77 -20.97
N ASN A 95 14.98 -3.04 -20.93
CA ASN A 95 15.58 -3.65 -19.74
C ASN A 95 16.80 -2.88 -19.23
N ALA A 96 17.60 -2.34 -20.14
CA ALA A 96 18.76 -1.51 -19.80
C ALA A 96 18.36 -0.25 -19.02
N SER A 97 17.19 0.31 -19.32
CA SER A 97 16.66 1.52 -18.67
C SER A 97 16.21 1.30 -17.24
N TYR A 98 16.00 0.06 -16.83
CA TYR A 98 15.60 -0.28 -15.44
C TYR A 98 16.65 0.13 -14.41
N LEU A 99 17.93 0.03 -14.79
CA LEU A 99 19.07 0.37 -13.93
C LEU A 99 19.46 1.84 -14.00
N LEU A 100 18.80 2.64 -14.82
CA LEU A 100 19.05 4.08 -14.88
C LEU A 100 18.72 4.76 -13.56
N PRO A 101 19.51 5.78 -13.15
CA PRO A 101 19.26 6.53 -11.91
C PRO A 101 17.84 7.10 -11.83
N VAL A 102 17.26 7.53 -12.96
CA VAL A 102 15.88 8.07 -13.00
C VAL A 102 14.85 7.00 -12.62
N SER A 103 15.01 5.76 -13.10
CA SER A 103 14.14 4.64 -12.74
C SER A 103 14.28 4.27 -11.27
N PHE A 104 15.52 4.14 -10.79
CA PHE A 104 15.78 3.78 -9.38
C PHE A 104 15.26 4.83 -8.41
N TRP A 105 15.71 6.08 -8.54
CA TRP A 105 15.30 7.16 -7.63
C TRP A 105 13.83 7.52 -7.77
N GLY A 106 13.29 7.43 -8.98
CA GLY A 106 11.86 7.60 -9.22
C GLY A 106 11.02 6.58 -8.46
N GLY A 107 11.38 5.29 -8.54
CA GLY A 107 10.76 4.23 -7.76
C GLY A 107 10.86 4.47 -6.25
N VAL A 108 12.05 4.83 -5.74
CA VAL A 108 12.26 5.18 -4.32
C VAL A 108 11.33 6.31 -3.87
N VAL A 109 11.21 7.38 -4.66
CA VAL A 109 10.35 8.53 -4.32
C VAL A 109 8.88 8.13 -4.30
N VAL A 110 8.40 7.45 -5.35
CA VAL A 110 6.96 7.10 -5.46
C VAL A 110 6.56 6.06 -4.42
N VAL A 111 7.38 5.05 -4.19
CA VAL A 111 7.16 4.06 -3.12
C VAL A 111 7.24 4.72 -1.74
N GLY A 112 8.19 5.65 -1.54
CA GLY A 112 8.30 6.45 -0.30
C GLY A 112 7.06 7.29 -0.04
N LEU A 113 6.49 7.94 -1.05
CA LEU A 113 5.22 8.68 -0.93
C LEU A 113 4.05 7.74 -0.61
N GLY A 114 3.98 6.57 -1.23
CA GLY A 114 2.98 5.55 -0.91
C GLY A 114 3.10 5.07 0.53
N ALA A 115 4.32 4.80 1.00
CA ALA A 115 4.59 4.42 2.39
C ALA A 115 4.20 5.52 3.38
N ALA A 116 4.55 6.77 3.09
CA ALA A 116 4.17 7.93 3.90
C ALA A 116 2.65 8.07 3.99
N TRP A 117 1.93 7.87 2.88
CA TRP A 117 0.48 7.91 2.86
C TRP A 117 -0.14 6.81 3.73
N VAL A 118 0.37 5.57 3.65
CA VAL A 118 -0.06 4.46 4.53
C VAL A 118 0.15 4.81 6.00
N LEU A 119 1.28 5.45 6.34
CA LEU A 119 1.55 5.92 7.70
C LEU A 119 0.55 7.00 8.15
N VAL A 120 0.31 8.00 7.34
CA VAL A 120 -0.64 9.09 7.66
C VAL A 120 -2.03 8.54 7.91
N VAL A 121 -2.54 7.67 7.03
CA VAL A 121 -3.87 7.06 7.18
C VAL A 121 -3.93 6.12 8.38
N GLY A 122 -2.90 5.30 8.58
CA GLY A 122 -2.88 4.30 9.67
C GLY A 122 -2.69 4.89 11.07
N TRP A 123 -2.04 6.05 11.17
CA TRP A 123 -1.74 6.68 12.47
C TRP A 123 -2.44 8.03 12.69
N GLY A 124 -2.93 8.70 11.65
CA GLY A 124 -3.54 10.03 11.71
C GLY A 124 -4.94 10.10 12.34
N GLY A 125 -5.62 8.97 12.54
CA GLY A 125 -7.02 8.91 13.03
C GLY A 125 -7.26 9.23 14.52
N ARG A 126 -6.25 9.74 15.23
CA ARG A 126 -6.31 9.92 16.70
C ARG A 126 -7.08 11.13 17.21
N GLY A 127 -7.48 12.07 16.37
CA GLY A 127 -8.02 13.37 16.81
C GLY A 127 -9.54 13.49 16.86
N ARG A 128 -10.30 12.52 16.38
CA ARG A 128 -11.75 12.69 16.20
C ARG A 128 -12.66 12.04 17.26
N GLY A 129 -12.11 11.33 18.24
CA GLY A 129 -12.90 10.62 19.27
C GLY A 129 -12.98 11.30 20.64
N ALA A 130 -12.19 12.33 20.93
CA ALA A 130 -12.04 12.89 22.27
C ALA A 130 -13.00 14.06 22.61
N GLY A 131 -13.97 14.36 21.76
CA GLY A 131 -14.79 15.59 21.92
C GLY A 131 -16.31 15.36 22.03
N ARG A 132 -16.78 14.15 22.36
CA ARG A 132 -18.22 13.88 22.42
C ARG A 132 -18.72 13.28 23.74
N ASP A 133 -17.98 13.37 24.79
CA ASP A 133 -18.52 13.14 26.13
C ASP A 133 -18.86 14.51 26.73
N GLU A 134 -19.97 15.11 26.29
CA GLU A 134 -20.64 16.13 27.08
C GLU A 134 -21.31 15.42 28.26
N PRO A 135 -20.92 15.72 29.49
CA PRO A 135 -21.59 15.17 30.67
C PRO A 135 -22.98 15.80 30.78
N GLY A 136 -23.95 14.93 30.90
CA GLY A 136 -25.34 15.13 31.06
C GLY A 136 -25.80 16.38 31.81
N ALA A 137 -26.88 16.92 31.29
CA ALA A 137 -27.70 17.91 31.97
C ALA A 137 -28.09 17.44 33.39
N PRO A 138 -28.09 18.33 34.36
CA PRO A 138 -28.48 17.98 35.70
C PRO A 138 -29.98 17.60 35.75
N ALA A 139 -30.26 16.49 36.35
CA ALA A 139 -31.62 16.09 36.74
C ALA A 139 -32.25 17.18 37.57
N GLY A 140 -33.27 17.82 37.02
CA GLY A 140 -34.12 18.75 37.77
C GLY A 140 -34.72 18.07 38.95
N SER A 141 -34.39 18.52 40.12
CA SER A 141 -35.10 18.26 41.37
C SER A 141 -36.43 18.99 41.31
N ASP A 142 -37.51 18.31 41.14
CA ASP A 142 -38.81 18.86 41.50
C ASP A 142 -39.19 18.31 42.88
N GLY A 143 -39.04 19.23 43.87
CA GLY A 143 -39.69 19.08 45.14
C GLY A 143 -41.11 19.61 45.05
N ASP A 144 -41.88 19.01 45.88
CA ASP A 144 -43.00 19.53 46.68
C ASP A 144 -44.20 20.17 45.99
N GLY A 145 -45.38 19.57 46.31
CA GLY A 145 -46.71 20.14 46.23
C GLY A 145 -47.77 19.08 46.45
#